data_002d5bd31da9926622c75c3e19709adf
#
_entry.id   002d5bd31da9926622c75c3e19709adf
#
_cell.length_a   1.000
_cell.length_b   1.000
_cell.length_c   1.000
_cell.angle_alpha   90.00
_cell.angle_beta   90.00
_cell.angle_gamma   90.00
#
_symmetry.space_group_name_H-M   'P 1'
#
loop_
_entity.id
_entity.type
_entity.pdbx_description
1 polymer ?
#
loop_
_entity_poly.entity_id
_entity_poly.type
_entity_poly.pdbx_seq_one_letter_code
_entity_poly.pdbx_strand_id
1 'polypeptide(L)'
;MNLTHWPPGVPWHLELPQTSLYYNLEVAATRYPTRTAIAYYGTNIAYAQLKHEVDVLAGFLKHHCGVQRGDRVALYLQNSPQFVIAFYAILRADASAVLINTMNLEDEVRDVLSDSGSKVAVFGQELAANILPRLGGQLEHAISACYADYADAATDLPRPEVVCAARREIAGAIPWQQALAHAPIATPMQNGPDDLCAIPYTSGTTGVRKGCMHTHRSVMQTTIASIEFSRVAKDQAVLAALPMFHVTGLQMSLNAVIYSGSTAVVMTRWDRRCAAMLIDRYRVTNWTATPAMLIDFLAQPELDRYNLSSMSMLSGGGAAMPKAVAEHIRTLWGLPYIEGYGLSETMAPTHTNPAQHAKAQCLGIPMNDTTSIVVDPETLAELPVGEVGEILVNGPQVFQGYWGKPADTAAVFVEVDGMRYFRTGDLGYVDEEGYFFFADRLKRMINASGYKVWPAEVENILHGHPAVHEACVIACRDAHRGESVKAMVVLRKDQALGAEELIAWARKNMSAYKAPHVIEFVDALPKGATGKVDWRRLQERELARPA
;
A
#
# COMPACT_ATOMS: atom_id res chain seq x y z
N MET A 1 5.52 -24.54 12.78
CA MET A 1 5.56 -23.08 12.94
C MET A 1 6.20 -22.72 14.27
N ASN A 2 7.18 -21.80 14.30
CA ASN A 2 7.81 -21.36 15.55
C ASN A 2 7.04 -20.16 16.12
N LEU A 3 6.38 -20.33 17.29
CA LEU A 3 5.60 -19.30 17.97
C LEU A 3 6.35 -18.60 19.11
N THR A 4 7.68 -18.80 19.21
CA THR A 4 8.50 -18.29 20.32
C THR A 4 8.33 -16.77 20.52
N HIS A 5 8.16 -16.04 19.43
CA HIS A 5 8.02 -14.57 19.44
C HIS A 5 6.60 -14.08 19.14
N TRP A 6 5.61 -14.98 19.20
CA TRP A 6 4.22 -14.59 19.04
C TRP A 6 3.81 -13.54 20.09
N PRO A 7 3.07 -12.48 19.71
CA PRO A 7 2.70 -11.43 20.68
C PRO A 7 1.85 -12.00 21.82
N PRO A 8 2.21 -11.76 23.08
CA PRO A 8 1.46 -12.29 24.22
C PRO A 8 0.00 -11.83 24.21
N GLY A 9 -0.93 -12.78 24.37
CA GLY A 9 -2.37 -12.51 24.41
C GLY A 9 -3.04 -12.26 23.06
N VAL A 10 -2.31 -12.35 21.94
CA VAL A 10 -2.89 -12.34 20.60
C VAL A 10 -3.31 -13.77 20.24
N PRO A 11 -4.58 -14.03 19.88
CA PRO A 11 -5.00 -15.35 19.47
C PRO A 11 -4.34 -15.74 18.14
N TRP A 12 -4.02 -17.02 17.95
CA TRP A 12 -3.53 -17.51 16.67
C TRP A 12 -4.63 -17.50 15.60
N HIS A 13 -5.81 -17.98 15.96
CA HIS A 13 -6.98 -18.01 15.09
C HIS A 13 -7.90 -16.84 15.41
N LEU A 14 -8.41 -16.18 14.36
CA LEU A 14 -9.35 -15.08 14.48
C LEU A 14 -10.77 -15.55 14.16
N GLU A 15 -11.71 -15.22 15.04
CA GLU A 15 -13.14 -15.33 14.75
C GLU A 15 -13.59 -14.08 13.99
N LEU A 16 -13.74 -14.20 12.68
CA LEU A 16 -14.14 -13.09 11.82
C LEU A 16 -15.65 -12.85 11.88
N PRO A 17 -16.10 -11.59 11.94
CA PRO A 17 -17.51 -11.24 11.74
C PRO A 17 -18.03 -11.79 10.41
N GLN A 18 -19.15 -12.50 10.45
CA GLN A 18 -19.77 -13.13 9.27
C GLN A 18 -20.70 -12.12 8.55
N THR A 19 -20.12 -10.98 8.17
CA THR A 19 -20.88 -9.84 7.59
C THR A 19 -20.00 -9.04 6.64
N SER A 20 -20.55 -8.02 6.00
CA SER A 20 -19.80 -7.11 5.16
C SER A 20 -18.94 -6.13 5.99
N LEU A 21 -17.91 -5.57 5.38
CA LEU A 21 -17.03 -4.58 5.99
C LEU A 21 -17.77 -3.29 6.42
N TYR A 22 -18.87 -2.91 5.73
CA TYR A 22 -19.69 -1.76 6.09
C TYR A 22 -20.21 -1.85 7.53
N TYR A 23 -20.49 -3.05 8.03
CA TYR A 23 -20.97 -3.27 9.39
C TYR A 23 -20.04 -2.70 10.46
N ASN A 24 -18.75 -2.62 10.19
CA ASN A 24 -17.78 -1.99 11.10
C ASN A 24 -18.11 -0.51 11.34
N LEU A 25 -18.47 0.23 10.28
CA LEU A 25 -18.90 1.62 10.40
C LEU A 25 -20.23 1.74 11.16
N GLU A 26 -21.18 0.86 10.88
CA GLU A 26 -22.48 0.86 11.57
C GLU A 26 -22.32 0.63 13.08
N VAL A 27 -21.49 -0.33 13.47
CA VAL A 27 -21.17 -0.61 14.88
C VAL A 27 -20.42 0.56 15.52
N ALA A 28 -19.41 1.12 14.86
CA ALA A 28 -18.66 2.25 15.40
C ALA A 28 -19.54 3.50 15.57
N ALA A 29 -20.40 3.81 14.59
CA ALA A 29 -21.33 4.94 14.66
C ALA A 29 -22.41 4.75 15.74
N THR A 30 -22.85 3.51 15.98
CA THR A 30 -23.78 3.19 17.07
C THR A 30 -23.13 3.30 18.44
N ARG A 31 -21.89 2.82 18.60
CA ARG A 31 -21.17 2.85 19.87
C ARG A 31 -20.61 4.23 20.24
N TYR A 32 -20.16 4.99 19.21
CA TYR A 32 -19.40 6.23 19.39
C TYR A 32 -19.92 7.37 18.50
N PRO A 33 -21.23 7.70 18.49
CA PRO A 33 -21.85 8.59 17.50
C PRO A 33 -21.21 9.98 17.45
N THR A 34 -20.79 10.52 18.58
CA THR A 34 -20.23 11.88 18.71
C THR A 34 -18.69 11.93 18.61
N ARG A 35 -18.02 10.76 18.60
CA ARG A 35 -16.57 10.71 18.49
C ARG A 35 -16.15 11.11 17.06
N THR A 36 -15.03 11.82 16.95
CA THR A 36 -14.41 12.13 15.66
C THR A 36 -13.97 10.85 14.96
N ALA A 37 -14.55 10.54 13.82
CA ALA A 37 -14.11 9.49 12.91
C ALA A 37 -12.98 9.98 12.01
N ILE A 38 -13.11 11.20 11.48
CA ILE A 38 -12.15 11.82 10.55
C ILE A 38 -11.82 13.22 11.05
N ALA A 39 -10.53 13.52 11.19
CA ALA A 39 -9.99 14.87 11.31
C ALA A 39 -9.33 15.25 9.98
N TYR A 40 -9.72 16.37 9.39
CA TYR A 40 -9.28 16.76 8.06
C TYR A 40 -9.11 18.28 7.97
N TYR A 41 -7.90 18.76 7.90
CA TYR A 41 -7.52 20.18 7.79
C TYR A 41 -8.42 21.15 8.56
N GLY A 42 -8.51 20.96 9.88
CA GLY A 42 -9.28 21.79 10.80
C GLY A 42 -10.72 21.34 11.04
N THR A 43 -11.30 20.49 10.18
CA THR A 43 -12.65 19.95 10.34
C THR A 43 -12.62 18.59 11.03
N ASN A 44 -13.60 18.35 11.92
CA ASN A 44 -13.83 17.06 12.55
C ASN A 44 -15.19 16.50 12.13
N ILE A 45 -15.22 15.28 11.61
CA ILE A 45 -16.41 14.57 11.19
C ILE A 45 -16.68 13.46 12.20
N ALA A 46 -17.84 13.52 12.86
CA ALA A 46 -18.24 12.52 13.84
C ALA A 46 -18.68 11.21 13.15
N TYR A 47 -18.61 10.07 13.85
CA TYR A 47 -19.05 8.78 13.33
C TYR A 47 -20.51 8.78 12.87
N ALA A 48 -21.41 9.45 13.61
CA ALA A 48 -22.81 9.56 13.21
C ALA A 48 -22.98 10.33 11.89
N GLN A 49 -22.22 11.42 11.69
CA GLN A 49 -22.20 12.19 10.44
C GLN A 49 -21.62 11.35 9.31
N LEU A 50 -20.47 10.71 9.52
CA LEU A 50 -19.84 9.84 8.51
C LEU A 50 -20.81 8.76 8.04
N LYS A 51 -21.47 8.04 8.98
CA LYS A 51 -22.46 7.03 8.64
C LYS A 51 -23.62 7.61 7.84
N HIS A 52 -24.16 8.76 8.25
CA HIS A 52 -25.25 9.42 7.55
C HIS A 52 -24.89 9.73 6.09
N GLU A 53 -23.72 10.35 5.85
CA GLU A 53 -23.27 10.71 4.50
C GLU A 53 -23.00 9.47 3.64
N VAL A 54 -22.47 8.39 4.26
CA VAL A 54 -22.32 7.08 3.61
C VAL A 54 -23.68 6.52 3.17
N ASP A 55 -24.68 6.53 4.04
CA ASP A 55 -26.01 6.00 3.72
C ASP A 55 -26.72 6.84 2.64
N VAL A 56 -26.52 8.17 2.66
CA VAL A 56 -27.05 9.08 1.63
C VAL A 56 -26.41 8.79 0.27
N LEU A 57 -25.08 8.71 0.21
CA LEU A 57 -24.38 8.42 -1.05
C LEU A 57 -24.72 7.01 -1.55
N ALA A 58 -24.86 6.03 -0.68
CA ALA A 58 -25.30 4.67 -1.05
C ALA A 58 -26.72 4.68 -1.66
N GLY A 59 -27.62 5.48 -1.10
CA GLY A 59 -28.96 5.70 -1.66
C GLY A 59 -28.90 6.31 -3.05
N PHE A 60 -28.05 7.31 -3.26
CA PHE A 60 -27.82 7.92 -4.57
C PHE A 60 -27.26 6.91 -5.58
N LEU A 61 -26.22 6.14 -5.20
CA LEU A 61 -25.65 5.10 -6.05
C LEU A 61 -26.71 4.07 -6.50
N LYS A 62 -27.54 3.61 -5.57
CA LYS A 62 -28.57 2.59 -5.86
C LYS A 62 -29.74 3.14 -6.68
N HIS A 63 -30.30 4.29 -6.29
CA HIS A 63 -31.57 4.76 -6.84
C HIS A 63 -31.41 5.71 -8.01
N HIS A 64 -30.30 6.50 -8.06
CA HIS A 64 -30.04 7.41 -9.16
C HIS A 64 -29.09 6.81 -10.20
N CYS A 65 -27.96 6.22 -9.75
CA CYS A 65 -26.97 5.62 -10.65
C CYS A 65 -27.30 4.16 -11.03
N GLY A 66 -28.35 3.55 -10.46
CA GLY A 66 -28.78 2.20 -10.80
C GLY A 66 -27.83 1.07 -10.38
N VAL A 67 -26.92 1.34 -9.43
CA VAL A 67 -25.95 0.34 -8.94
C VAL A 67 -26.66 -0.85 -8.32
N GLN A 68 -26.32 -2.04 -8.80
CA GLN A 68 -26.83 -3.31 -8.34
C GLN A 68 -25.80 -4.09 -7.51
N ARG A 69 -26.28 -5.13 -6.79
CA ARG A 69 -25.39 -6.05 -6.08
C ARG A 69 -24.37 -6.67 -7.02
N GLY A 70 -23.09 -6.64 -6.62
CA GLY A 70 -21.97 -7.17 -7.39
C GLY A 70 -21.44 -6.25 -8.49
N ASP A 71 -22.01 -5.05 -8.66
CA ASP A 71 -21.46 -4.04 -9.56
C ASP A 71 -20.12 -3.52 -9.02
N ARG A 72 -19.32 -2.96 -9.94
CA ARG A 72 -18.03 -2.32 -9.66
C ARG A 72 -18.19 -0.82 -9.82
N VAL A 73 -17.81 -0.07 -8.79
CA VAL A 73 -17.78 1.39 -8.80
C VAL A 73 -16.34 1.86 -8.68
N ALA A 74 -15.90 2.66 -9.65
CA ALA A 74 -14.54 3.17 -9.69
C ALA A 74 -14.35 4.29 -8.65
N LEU A 75 -13.28 4.21 -7.87
CA LEU A 75 -12.90 5.18 -6.86
C LEU A 75 -11.55 5.78 -7.21
N TYR A 76 -11.56 7.01 -7.74
CA TYR A 76 -10.41 7.73 -8.26
C TYR A 76 -10.23 9.06 -7.50
N LEU A 77 -9.87 8.94 -6.21
CA LEU A 77 -9.78 10.03 -5.23
C LEU A 77 -8.44 9.99 -4.47
N GLN A 78 -7.96 11.17 -4.12
CA GLN A 78 -6.91 11.32 -3.10
C GLN A 78 -7.48 11.00 -1.70
N ASN A 79 -6.60 10.84 -0.69
CA ASN A 79 -7.01 10.75 0.70
C ASN A 79 -7.87 11.95 1.08
N SER A 80 -9.08 11.71 1.48
CA SER A 80 -10.06 12.74 1.83
C SER A 80 -11.27 12.13 2.54
N PRO A 81 -12.11 12.92 3.20
CA PRO A 81 -13.40 12.44 3.69
C PRO A 81 -14.26 11.82 2.58
N GLN A 82 -14.22 12.40 1.37
CA GLN A 82 -14.94 11.88 0.21
C GLN A 82 -14.49 10.46 -0.18
N PHE A 83 -13.18 10.15 -0.07
CA PHE A 83 -12.71 8.78 -0.29
C PHE A 83 -13.33 7.81 0.69
N VAL A 84 -13.33 8.16 1.99
CA VAL A 84 -13.87 7.30 3.06
C VAL A 84 -15.37 7.11 2.88
N ILE A 85 -16.11 8.19 2.64
CA ILE A 85 -17.56 8.15 2.43
C ILE A 85 -17.89 7.31 1.20
N ALA A 86 -17.21 7.55 0.06
CA ALA A 86 -17.47 6.83 -1.18
C ALA A 86 -17.13 5.34 -1.06
N PHE A 87 -15.99 4.98 -0.42
CA PHE A 87 -15.62 3.58 -0.20
C PHE A 87 -16.72 2.83 0.56
N TYR A 88 -17.13 3.34 1.72
CA TYR A 88 -18.17 2.69 2.52
C TYR A 88 -19.57 2.77 1.89
N ALA A 89 -19.87 3.83 1.11
CA ALA A 89 -21.14 3.94 0.38
C ALA A 89 -21.25 2.90 -0.74
N ILE A 90 -20.17 2.62 -1.45
CA ILE A 90 -20.10 1.55 -2.45
C ILE A 90 -20.43 0.20 -1.80
N LEU A 91 -19.80 -0.10 -0.66
CA LEU A 91 -20.06 -1.34 0.08
C LEU A 91 -21.49 -1.40 0.59
N ARG A 92 -22.03 -0.28 1.09
CA ARG A 92 -23.42 -0.18 1.58
C ARG A 92 -24.45 -0.32 0.45
N ALA A 93 -24.07 0.01 -0.78
CA ALA A 93 -24.88 -0.21 -1.97
C ALA A 93 -24.76 -1.64 -2.53
N ASP A 94 -24.14 -2.57 -1.81
CA ASP A 94 -23.89 -3.95 -2.21
C ASP A 94 -22.95 -4.09 -3.44
N ALA A 95 -22.10 -3.11 -3.69
CA ALA A 95 -21.15 -3.07 -4.79
C ALA A 95 -19.69 -3.25 -4.31
N SER A 96 -18.77 -3.41 -5.26
CA SER A 96 -17.34 -3.55 -5.01
C SER A 96 -16.57 -2.29 -5.43
N ALA A 97 -15.63 -1.83 -4.60
CA ALA A 97 -14.82 -0.66 -4.89
C ALA A 97 -13.63 -1.01 -5.80
N VAL A 98 -13.54 -0.40 -6.97
CA VAL A 98 -12.38 -0.48 -7.86
C VAL A 98 -11.44 0.67 -7.53
N LEU A 99 -10.28 0.36 -6.95
CA LEU A 99 -9.35 1.36 -6.45
C LEU A 99 -8.39 1.79 -7.56
N ILE A 100 -8.47 3.05 -7.96
CA ILE A 100 -7.63 3.63 -9.02
C ILE A 100 -6.56 4.54 -8.40
N ASN A 101 -5.31 4.29 -8.77
CA ASN A 101 -4.20 5.15 -8.36
C ASN A 101 -4.36 6.55 -9.00
N THR A 102 -4.36 7.59 -8.17
CA THR A 102 -4.54 8.98 -8.61
C THR A 102 -3.40 9.53 -9.48
N MET A 103 -2.29 8.80 -9.60
CA MET A 103 -1.21 9.11 -10.54
C MET A 103 -1.41 8.48 -11.93
N ASN A 104 -2.43 7.65 -12.10
CA ASN A 104 -2.75 7.07 -13.40
C ASN A 104 -3.19 8.17 -14.38
N LEU A 105 -2.64 8.10 -15.58
CA LEU A 105 -3.03 8.97 -16.70
C LEU A 105 -4.24 8.39 -17.45
N GLU A 106 -4.76 9.12 -18.43
CA GLU A 106 -6.00 8.80 -19.17
C GLU A 106 -6.03 7.36 -19.69
N ASP A 107 -4.96 6.90 -20.36
CA ASP A 107 -4.92 5.54 -20.92
C ASP A 107 -4.96 4.47 -19.83
N GLU A 108 -4.27 4.69 -18.72
CA GLU A 108 -4.25 3.77 -17.59
C GLU A 108 -5.60 3.72 -16.86
N VAL A 109 -6.29 4.85 -16.74
CA VAL A 109 -7.65 4.93 -16.19
C VAL A 109 -8.62 4.20 -17.12
N ARG A 110 -8.52 4.43 -18.44
CA ARG A 110 -9.31 3.72 -19.46
C ARG A 110 -9.18 2.21 -19.29
N ASP A 111 -7.94 1.71 -19.18
CA ASP A 111 -7.67 0.28 -19.10
C ASP A 111 -8.28 -0.35 -17.85
N VAL A 112 -8.18 0.33 -16.69
CA VAL A 112 -8.81 -0.12 -15.44
C VAL A 112 -10.34 -0.11 -15.55
N LEU A 113 -10.93 0.94 -16.10
CA LEU A 113 -12.38 1.03 -16.28
C LEU A 113 -12.89 -0.06 -17.23
N SER A 114 -12.17 -0.29 -18.35
CA SER A 114 -12.53 -1.31 -19.34
C SER A 114 -12.42 -2.73 -18.76
N ASP A 115 -11.34 -3.03 -18.04
CA ASP A 115 -11.12 -4.34 -17.44
C ASP A 115 -12.14 -4.62 -16.32
N SER A 116 -12.41 -3.65 -15.43
CA SER A 116 -13.37 -3.80 -14.34
C SER A 116 -14.82 -3.78 -14.77
N GLY A 117 -15.13 -3.19 -15.93
CA GLY A 117 -16.49 -2.95 -16.38
C GLY A 117 -17.26 -1.96 -15.48
N SER A 118 -16.55 -1.04 -14.83
CA SER A 118 -17.18 -0.02 -14.00
C SER A 118 -18.00 0.95 -14.83
N LYS A 119 -19.28 1.15 -14.47
CA LYS A 119 -20.21 2.08 -15.12
C LYS A 119 -20.38 3.38 -14.35
N VAL A 120 -20.05 3.37 -13.07
CA VAL A 120 -20.11 4.52 -12.16
C VAL A 120 -18.72 4.80 -11.61
N ALA A 121 -18.35 6.09 -11.52
CA ALA A 121 -17.10 6.50 -10.92
C ALA A 121 -17.30 7.68 -9.95
N VAL A 122 -16.51 7.69 -8.87
CA VAL A 122 -16.35 8.84 -7.98
C VAL A 122 -14.90 9.32 -8.12
N PHE A 123 -14.71 10.59 -8.44
CA PHE A 123 -13.38 11.13 -8.75
C PHE A 123 -13.13 12.52 -8.17
N GLY A 124 -11.87 12.87 -7.93
CA GLY A 124 -11.46 14.22 -7.57
C GLY A 124 -11.53 15.17 -8.79
N GLN A 125 -12.05 16.38 -8.59
CA GLN A 125 -12.20 17.36 -9.68
C GLN A 125 -10.90 17.65 -10.43
N GLU A 126 -9.74 17.51 -9.80
CA GLU A 126 -8.42 17.69 -10.39
C GLU A 126 -8.05 16.57 -11.37
N LEU A 127 -8.72 15.43 -11.28
CA LEU A 127 -8.49 14.23 -12.09
C LEU A 127 -9.47 14.12 -13.28
N ALA A 128 -10.30 15.14 -13.47
CA ALA A 128 -11.36 15.18 -14.49
C ALA A 128 -10.85 14.89 -15.90
N ALA A 129 -9.70 15.42 -16.28
CA ALA A 129 -9.13 15.23 -17.63
C ALA A 129 -8.87 13.74 -17.96
N ASN A 130 -8.56 12.92 -16.96
CA ASN A 130 -8.22 11.51 -17.15
C ASN A 130 -9.45 10.60 -17.23
N ILE A 131 -10.61 11.03 -16.71
CA ILE A 131 -11.80 10.18 -16.57
C ILE A 131 -12.96 10.60 -17.46
N LEU A 132 -13.15 11.90 -17.69
CA LEU A 132 -14.26 12.43 -18.49
C LEU A 132 -14.32 11.91 -19.94
N PRO A 133 -13.22 11.63 -20.64
CA PRO A 133 -13.27 11.03 -21.97
C PRO A 133 -14.01 9.69 -22.03
N ARG A 134 -14.33 9.08 -20.88
CA ARG A 134 -15.09 7.81 -20.77
C ARG A 134 -16.58 8.00 -20.48
N LEU A 135 -16.99 9.22 -20.11
CA LEU A 135 -18.38 9.53 -19.78
C LEU A 135 -19.26 9.55 -21.06
N GLY A 136 -20.45 8.97 -20.97
CA GLY A 136 -21.37 8.79 -22.10
C GLY A 136 -21.02 7.63 -23.02
N GLY A 137 -19.95 6.88 -22.72
CA GLY A 137 -19.56 5.63 -23.37
C GLY A 137 -19.48 4.50 -22.34
N GLN A 138 -18.31 4.28 -21.79
CA GLN A 138 -18.09 3.24 -20.78
C GLN A 138 -18.66 3.61 -19.40
N LEU A 139 -18.52 4.86 -18.96
CA LEU A 139 -19.14 5.38 -17.75
C LEU A 139 -20.50 5.98 -18.06
N GLU A 140 -21.50 5.51 -17.32
CA GLU A 140 -22.87 6.05 -17.36
C GLU A 140 -23.01 7.25 -16.40
N HIS A 141 -22.35 7.18 -15.23
CA HIS A 141 -22.35 8.24 -14.22
C HIS A 141 -20.95 8.52 -13.68
N ALA A 142 -20.64 9.80 -13.48
CA ALA A 142 -19.40 10.25 -12.87
C ALA A 142 -19.70 11.32 -11.81
N ILE A 143 -19.29 11.09 -10.56
CA ILE A 143 -19.52 11.98 -9.41
C ILE A 143 -18.22 12.71 -9.12
N SER A 144 -18.22 14.05 -9.20
CA SER A 144 -17.04 14.88 -8.98
C SER A 144 -16.99 15.41 -7.55
N ALA A 145 -15.87 15.20 -6.87
CA ALA A 145 -15.60 15.66 -5.51
C ALA A 145 -14.61 16.83 -5.49
N CYS A 146 -14.86 17.81 -4.61
CA CYS A 146 -13.97 18.92 -4.30
C CYS A 146 -13.50 18.79 -2.85
N TYR A 147 -12.20 18.64 -2.62
CA TYR A 147 -11.66 18.39 -1.28
C TYR A 147 -11.82 19.58 -0.33
N ALA A 148 -11.88 20.81 -0.87
CA ALA A 148 -12.14 22.01 -0.10
C ALA A 148 -13.50 21.99 0.64
N ASP A 149 -14.45 21.18 0.19
CA ASP A 149 -15.79 21.10 0.81
C ASP A 149 -15.77 20.61 2.27
N TYR A 150 -14.72 19.88 2.64
CA TYR A 150 -14.55 19.35 4.00
C TYR A 150 -13.38 19.99 4.76
N ALA A 151 -12.60 20.86 4.15
CA ALA A 151 -11.51 21.54 4.83
C ALA A 151 -11.98 22.86 5.46
N ASP A 152 -11.49 23.17 6.65
CA ASP A 152 -11.71 24.50 7.24
C ASP A 152 -10.83 25.53 6.53
N ALA A 153 -11.46 26.53 5.91
CA ALA A 153 -10.76 27.60 5.19
C ALA A 153 -9.86 28.44 6.12
N ALA A 154 -10.19 28.50 7.42
CA ALA A 154 -9.46 29.28 8.42
C ALA A 154 -8.31 28.51 9.09
N THR A 155 -8.11 27.23 8.74
CA THR A 155 -7.04 26.43 9.35
C THR A 155 -5.64 26.96 9.04
N ASP A 156 -4.75 26.89 10.03
CA ASP A 156 -3.31 27.20 9.90
C ASP A 156 -2.48 26.01 9.38
N LEU A 157 -3.12 24.83 9.20
CA LEU A 157 -2.46 23.65 8.65
C LEU A 157 -2.07 23.88 7.17
N PRO A 158 -0.84 23.53 6.76
CA PRO A 158 -0.44 23.53 5.37
C PRO A 158 -1.39 22.64 4.55
N ARG A 159 -2.04 23.22 3.53
CA ARG A 159 -2.95 22.50 2.65
C ARG A 159 -2.34 22.41 1.25
N PRO A 160 -2.34 21.23 0.62
CA PRO A 160 -1.92 21.13 -0.77
C PRO A 160 -2.88 21.88 -1.70
N GLU A 161 -2.40 22.31 -2.86
CA GLU A 161 -3.18 23.08 -3.84
C GLU A 161 -4.54 22.46 -4.15
N VAL A 162 -4.60 21.14 -4.29
CA VAL A 162 -5.86 20.41 -4.58
C VAL A 162 -6.91 20.54 -3.47
N VAL A 163 -6.51 20.81 -2.23
CA VAL A 163 -7.41 21.06 -1.08
C VAL A 163 -7.79 22.54 -0.99
N CYS A 164 -6.96 23.43 -1.52
CA CYS A 164 -7.25 24.86 -1.60
C CYS A 164 -8.10 25.23 -2.80
N ALA A 165 -8.17 24.36 -3.82
CA ALA A 165 -8.86 24.63 -5.07
C ALA A 165 -10.36 24.82 -4.85
N ALA A 166 -10.91 25.91 -5.40
CA ALA A 166 -12.33 26.15 -5.39
C ALA A 166 -13.09 25.07 -6.18
N ARG A 167 -14.32 24.81 -5.78
CA ARG A 167 -15.21 23.90 -6.51
C ARG A 167 -15.40 24.40 -7.94
N ARG A 168 -15.31 23.48 -8.88
CA ARG A 168 -15.55 23.72 -10.30
C ARG A 168 -16.77 22.93 -10.76
N GLU A 169 -17.59 23.53 -11.58
CA GLU A 169 -18.60 22.81 -12.34
C GLU A 169 -17.91 22.03 -13.46
N ILE A 170 -18.16 20.73 -13.56
CA ILE A 170 -17.56 19.83 -14.53
C ILE A 170 -18.68 19.31 -15.43
N ALA A 171 -18.64 19.71 -16.69
CA ALA A 171 -19.67 19.34 -17.66
C ALA A 171 -19.86 17.82 -17.74
N GLY A 172 -21.10 17.36 -17.60
CA GLY A 172 -21.47 15.96 -17.63
C GLY A 172 -21.23 15.19 -16.32
N ALA A 173 -20.47 15.72 -15.37
CA ALA A 173 -20.31 15.10 -14.07
C ALA A 173 -21.36 15.58 -13.05
N ILE A 174 -21.72 14.72 -12.13
CA ILE A 174 -22.65 15.02 -11.04
C ILE A 174 -21.83 15.63 -9.89
N PRO A 175 -22.16 16.84 -9.40
CA PRO A 175 -21.48 17.39 -8.23
C PRO A 175 -21.70 16.56 -6.97
N TRP A 176 -20.67 16.41 -6.14
CA TRP A 176 -20.72 15.69 -4.86
C TRP A 176 -21.91 16.11 -3.97
N GLN A 177 -22.19 17.42 -3.88
CA GLN A 177 -23.27 17.97 -3.07
C GLN A 177 -24.64 17.55 -3.58
N GLN A 178 -24.80 17.39 -4.89
CA GLN A 178 -26.04 16.88 -5.49
C GLN A 178 -26.25 15.42 -5.10
N ALA A 179 -25.19 14.60 -5.09
CA ALA A 179 -25.27 13.23 -4.63
C ALA A 179 -25.63 13.13 -3.14
N LEU A 180 -25.09 14.04 -2.31
CA LEU A 180 -25.39 14.09 -0.88
C LEU A 180 -26.73 14.79 -0.53
N ALA A 181 -27.43 15.36 -1.49
CA ALA A 181 -28.78 15.89 -1.29
C ALA A 181 -29.87 14.80 -1.44
N HIS A 182 -29.47 13.54 -1.67
CA HIS A 182 -30.39 12.40 -1.81
C HIS A 182 -30.89 11.90 -0.45
N ALA A 183 -31.93 11.05 -0.44
CA ALA A 183 -32.36 10.37 0.77
C ALA A 183 -31.40 9.22 1.14
N PRO A 184 -31.16 8.97 2.44
CA PRO A 184 -30.41 7.81 2.88
C PRO A 184 -31.03 6.50 2.37
N ILE A 185 -30.18 5.50 2.13
CA ILE A 185 -30.62 4.18 1.71
C ILE A 185 -31.44 3.51 2.84
N ALA A 186 -32.65 3.04 2.49
CA ALA A 186 -33.54 2.37 3.44
C ALA A 186 -33.51 0.83 3.31
N THR A 187 -33.05 0.32 2.17
CA THR A 187 -33.03 -1.14 1.92
C THR A 187 -31.96 -1.82 2.77
N PRO A 188 -32.26 -3.02 3.33
CA PRO A 188 -31.25 -3.84 3.99
C PRO A 188 -30.09 -4.17 3.03
N MET A 189 -28.90 -4.26 3.58
CA MET A 189 -27.72 -4.73 2.86
C MET A 189 -27.83 -6.23 2.59
N GLN A 190 -27.37 -6.67 1.43
CA GLN A 190 -27.47 -8.06 0.96
C GLN A 190 -26.12 -8.76 0.91
N ASN A 191 -25.00 -8.00 0.89
CA ASN A 191 -23.67 -8.57 0.83
C ASN A 191 -23.30 -9.26 2.13
N GLY A 192 -22.80 -10.49 2.00
CA GLY A 192 -22.20 -11.29 3.07
C GLY A 192 -20.66 -11.24 3.02
N PRO A 193 -20.01 -12.05 3.87
CA PRO A 193 -18.56 -12.05 4.01
C PRO A 193 -17.80 -12.49 2.75
N ASP A 194 -18.42 -13.32 1.91
CA ASP A 194 -17.78 -13.91 0.73
C ASP A 194 -18.07 -13.15 -0.58
N ASP A 195 -18.91 -12.10 -0.54
CA ASP A 195 -19.08 -11.18 -1.65
C ASP A 195 -17.84 -10.31 -1.84
N LEU A 196 -17.59 -9.85 -3.08
CA LEU A 196 -16.46 -8.96 -3.39
C LEU A 196 -16.61 -7.60 -2.69
N CYS A 197 -15.53 -7.15 -2.08
CA CYS A 197 -15.42 -5.89 -1.35
C CYS A 197 -14.63 -4.84 -2.14
N ALA A 198 -13.42 -5.20 -2.55
CA ALA A 198 -12.50 -4.29 -3.21
C ALA A 198 -11.67 -4.99 -4.29
N ILE A 199 -11.35 -4.23 -5.33
CA ILE A 199 -10.51 -4.66 -6.45
C ILE A 199 -9.38 -3.63 -6.63
N PRO A 200 -8.29 -3.71 -5.82
CA PRO A 200 -7.10 -2.93 -6.06
C PRO A 200 -6.40 -3.40 -7.34
N TYR A 201 -5.93 -2.45 -8.16
CA TYR A 201 -5.20 -2.74 -9.38
C TYR A 201 -3.68 -2.67 -9.17
N THR A 202 -2.99 -3.72 -9.58
CA THR A 202 -1.52 -3.78 -9.59
C THR A 202 -0.97 -3.38 -10.96
N SER A 203 0.22 -2.81 -10.97
CA SER A 203 0.95 -2.48 -12.22
C SER A 203 1.51 -3.72 -12.92
N GLY A 204 0.96 -4.91 -12.74
CA GLY A 204 1.34 -6.17 -13.37
C GLY A 204 2.83 -6.30 -13.78
N THR A 205 3.43 -7.45 -13.67
CA THR A 205 4.84 -7.66 -14.11
C THR A 205 4.98 -7.67 -15.64
N THR A 206 3.87 -7.75 -16.37
CA THR A 206 3.78 -7.77 -17.83
C THR A 206 3.34 -6.44 -18.44
N GLY A 207 3.30 -5.35 -17.65
CA GLY A 207 2.76 -4.06 -18.10
C GLY A 207 1.23 -3.99 -18.10
N VAL A 208 0.52 -5.11 -18.18
CA VAL A 208 -0.93 -5.16 -18.11
C VAL A 208 -1.39 -5.11 -16.66
N ARG A 209 -2.27 -4.16 -16.34
CA ARG A 209 -2.83 -4.02 -14.99
C ARG A 209 -3.76 -5.18 -14.67
N LYS A 210 -3.73 -5.64 -13.42
CA LYS A 210 -4.56 -6.75 -12.94
C LYS A 210 -5.31 -6.34 -11.69
N GLY A 211 -6.62 -6.53 -11.69
CA GLY A 211 -7.47 -6.27 -10.53
C GLY A 211 -7.47 -7.47 -9.58
N CYS A 212 -7.04 -7.28 -8.33
CA CYS A 212 -7.02 -8.32 -7.31
C CYS A 212 -8.39 -8.43 -6.63
N MET A 213 -9.07 -9.56 -6.74
CA MET A 213 -10.41 -9.77 -6.18
C MET A 213 -10.35 -10.07 -4.68
N HIS A 214 -10.81 -9.15 -3.84
CA HIS A 214 -10.89 -9.33 -2.39
C HIS A 214 -12.33 -9.35 -1.92
N THR A 215 -12.66 -10.35 -1.10
CA THR A 215 -13.96 -10.45 -0.43
C THR A 215 -13.98 -9.60 0.84
N HIS A 216 -15.18 -9.36 1.40
CA HIS A 216 -15.30 -8.75 2.71
C HIS A 216 -14.55 -9.56 3.77
N ARG A 217 -14.56 -10.90 3.71
CA ARG A 217 -13.82 -11.79 4.60
C ARG A 217 -12.32 -11.56 4.53
N SER A 218 -11.73 -11.51 3.32
CA SER A 218 -10.28 -11.33 3.17
C SER A 218 -9.81 -9.96 3.66
N VAL A 219 -10.61 -8.90 3.42
CA VAL A 219 -10.35 -7.56 3.94
C VAL A 219 -10.49 -7.51 5.46
N MET A 220 -11.51 -8.17 6.03
CA MET A 220 -11.77 -8.24 7.47
C MET A 220 -10.65 -8.97 8.20
N GLN A 221 -10.13 -10.07 7.63
CA GLN A 221 -8.99 -10.81 8.19
C GLN A 221 -7.81 -9.89 8.45
N THR A 222 -7.37 -9.15 7.42
CA THR A 222 -6.22 -8.24 7.55
C THR A 222 -6.52 -7.07 8.48
N THR A 223 -7.76 -6.56 8.48
CA THR A 223 -8.18 -5.49 9.39
C THR A 223 -8.03 -5.92 10.85
N ILE A 224 -8.59 -7.07 11.22
CA ILE A 224 -8.55 -7.55 12.62
C ILE A 224 -7.14 -7.99 13.00
N ALA A 225 -6.45 -8.75 12.13
CA ALA A 225 -5.08 -9.17 12.39
C ALA A 225 -4.16 -7.97 12.66
N SER A 226 -4.29 -6.89 11.86
CA SER A 226 -3.51 -5.66 12.07
C SER A 226 -3.80 -5.00 13.42
N ILE A 227 -5.06 -4.99 13.86
CA ILE A 227 -5.46 -4.42 15.15
C ILE A 227 -4.90 -5.25 16.31
N GLU A 228 -5.03 -6.58 16.23
CA GLU A 228 -4.54 -7.49 17.27
C GLU A 228 -3.01 -7.41 17.43
N PHE A 229 -2.25 -7.43 16.32
CA PHE A 229 -0.80 -7.26 16.36
C PHE A 229 -0.35 -5.88 16.84
N SER A 230 -1.02 -4.84 16.37
CA SER A 230 -0.69 -3.44 16.67
C SER A 230 -1.35 -2.93 17.95
N ARG A 231 -2.24 -3.69 18.56
CA ARG A 231 -3.02 -3.32 19.75
C ARG A 231 -3.67 -1.94 19.62
N VAL A 232 -4.24 -1.66 18.44
CA VAL A 232 -4.97 -0.41 18.19
C VAL A 232 -6.21 -0.36 19.08
N ALA A 233 -6.34 0.69 19.87
CA ALA A 233 -7.45 0.89 20.79
C ALA A 233 -8.36 2.04 20.33
N LYS A 234 -9.60 2.03 20.80
CA LYS A 234 -10.66 2.99 20.45
C LYS A 234 -10.35 4.48 20.71
N ASP A 235 -9.42 4.77 21.60
CA ASP A 235 -9.09 6.15 21.99
C ASP A 235 -7.84 6.69 21.28
N GLN A 236 -7.46 6.05 20.17
CA GLN A 236 -6.27 6.40 19.41
C GLN A 236 -6.59 7.31 18.22
N ALA A 237 -5.58 8.05 17.78
CA ALA A 237 -5.59 8.81 16.55
C ALA A 237 -4.50 8.26 15.62
N VAL A 238 -4.86 8.00 14.38
CA VAL A 238 -3.98 7.39 13.37
C VAL A 238 -3.69 8.41 12.27
N LEU A 239 -2.41 8.69 11.99
CA LEU A 239 -2.03 9.54 10.87
C LEU A 239 -2.25 8.80 9.55
N ALA A 240 -3.24 9.22 8.79
CA ALA A 240 -3.63 8.64 7.52
C ALA A 240 -2.96 9.37 6.34
N ALA A 241 -1.63 9.17 6.21
CA ALA A 241 -0.81 9.80 5.18
C ALA A 241 -0.52 8.87 3.99
N LEU A 242 -0.57 7.54 4.18
CA LEU A 242 -0.45 6.59 3.06
C LEU A 242 -1.67 6.65 2.15
N PRO A 243 -1.50 6.51 0.82
CA PRO A 243 -2.62 6.53 -0.12
C PRO A 243 -3.66 5.45 0.20
N MET A 244 -4.91 5.84 0.39
CA MET A 244 -6.02 4.92 0.70
C MET A 244 -6.44 4.07 -0.50
N PHE A 245 -6.11 4.47 -1.73
CA PHE A 245 -6.29 3.62 -2.92
C PHE A 245 -5.29 2.45 -2.97
N HIS A 246 -4.28 2.45 -2.12
CA HIS A 246 -3.33 1.35 -1.95
C HIS A 246 -3.71 0.51 -0.73
N VAL A 247 -3.58 -0.81 -0.82
CA VAL A 247 -4.03 -1.75 0.22
C VAL A 247 -3.49 -1.45 1.62
N THR A 248 -2.25 -0.99 1.76
CA THR A 248 -1.69 -0.62 3.08
C THR A 248 -2.39 0.60 3.66
N GLY A 249 -2.61 1.65 2.86
CA GLY A 249 -3.36 2.84 3.29
C GLY A 249 -4.82 2.51 3.58
N LEU A 250 -5.46 1.70 2.74
CA LEU A 250 -6.83 1.25 2.95
C LEU A 250 -7.00 0.51 4.28
N GLN A 251 -6.08 -0.40 4.60
CA GLN A 251 -6.17 -1.21 5.82
C GLN A 251 -5.75 -0.45 7.06
N MET A 252 -4.53 0.12 7.05
CA MET A 252 -3.93 0.70 8.26
C MET A 252 -4.47 2.10 8.58
N SER A 253 -4.84 2.89 7.56
CA SER A 253 -5.29 4.27 7.73
C SER A 253 -6.81 4.44 7.70
N LEU A 254 -7.56 3.42 7.25
CA LEU A 254 -9.01 3.48 7.13
C LEU A 254 -9.71 2.31 7.84
N ASN A 255 -9.59 1.07 7.36
CA ASN A 255 -10.42 -0.03 7.86
C ASN A 255 -10.13 -0.38 9.33
N ALA A 256 -8.86 -0.42 9.74
CA ALA A 256 -8.48 -0.64 11.15
C ALA A 256 -9.00 0.48 12.06
N VAL A 257 -8.96 1.73 11.57
CA VAL A 257 -9.46 2.90 12.30
C VAL A 257 -10.98 2.82 12.53
N ILE A 258 -11.73 2.53 11.47
CA ILE A 258 -13.20 2.41 11.57
C ILE A 258 -13.60 1.23 12.46
N TYR A 259 -12.96 0.06 12.30
CA TYR A 259 -13.25 -1.12 13.12
C TYR A 259 -13.02 -0.85 14.62
N SER A 260 -11.92 -0.20 14.97
CA SER A 260 -11.57 0.10 16.37
C SER A 260 -12.36 1.27 16.96
N GLY A 261 -13.04 2.09 16.15
CA GLY A 261 -13.68 3.32 16.60
C GLY A 261 -12.68 4.45 16.94
N SER A 262 -11.50 4.42 16.32
CA SER A 262 -10.43 5.43 16.44
C SER A 262 -10.70 6.65 15.55
N THR A 263 -9.78 7.63 15.55
CA THR A 263 -9.82 8.80 14.68
C THR A 263 -8.81 8.68 13.55
N ALA A 264 -9.23 8.79 12.29
CA ALA A 264 -8.35 8.98 11.15
C ALA A 264 -7.97 10.46 11.01
N VAL A 265 -6.71 10.81 11.20
CA VAL A 265 -6.17 12.16 10.93
C VAL A 265 -5.67 12.16 9.50
N VAL A 266 -6.51 12.64 8.57
CA VAL A 266 -6.32 12.45 7.13
C VAL A 266 -5.49 13.57 6.51
N MET A 267 -4.47 13.17 5.77
CA MET A 267 -3.63 14.03 4.96
C MET A 267 -3.78 13.64 3.48
N THR A 268 -4.15 14.62 2.63
CA THR A 268 -4.40 14.38 1.19
C THR A 268 -3.11 14.09 0.42
N ARG A 269 -2.06 14.85 0.69
CA ARG A 269 -0.72 14.66 0.13
C ARG A 269 0.32 14.80 1.22
N TRP A 270 1.42 14.09 1.05
CA TRP A 270 2.51 14.15 1.99
C TRP A 270 3.12 15.56 2.09
N ASP A 271 3.17 16.08 3.30
CA ASP A 271 3.89 17.29 3.69
C ASP A 271 4.42 17.08 5.12
N ARG A 272 5.74 17.07 5.29
CA ARG A 272 6.38 16.76 6.57
C ARG A 272 6.02 17.74 7.69
N ARG A 273 5.86 19.05 7.36
CA ARG A 273 5.47 20.06 8.33
C ARG A 273 4.01 19.88 8.77
N CYS A 274 3.14 19.65 7.82
CA CYS A 274 1.74 19.33 8.12
C CYS A 274 1.64 18.08 9.00
N ALA A 275 2.42 17.03 8.70
CA ALA A 275 2.45 15.81 9.51
C ALA A 275 2.82 16.10 10.97
N ALA A 276 3.89 16.89 11.22
CA ALA A 276 4.29 17.27 12.57
C ALA A 276 3.21 18.08 13.30
N MET A 277 2.57 19.04 12.63
CA MET A 277 1.45 19.81 13.18
C MET A 277 0.23 18.93 13.51
N LEU A 278 -0.08 17.94 12.65
CA LEU A 278 -1.18 17.01 12.86
C LEU A 278 -0.89 16.07 14.05
N ILE A 279 0.33 15.56 14.17
CA ILE A 279 0.74 14.71 15.31
C ILE A 279 0.58 15.49 16.62
N ASP A 280 1.06 16.71 16.68
CA ASP A 280 0.95 17.57 17.86
C ASP A 280 -0.52 17.91 18.19
N ARG A 281 -1.28 18.44 17.22
CA ARG A 281 -2.65 18.92 17.39
C ARG A 281 -3.63 17.84 17.79
N TYR A 282 -3.60 16.70 17.08
CA TYR A 282 -4.55 15.62 17.29
C TYR A 282 -4.02 14.52 18.20
N ARG A 283 -2.82 14.72 18.79
CA ARG A 283 -2.20 13.74 19.68
C ARG A 283 -2.13 12.36 19.03
N VAL A 284 -1.66 12.33 17.77
CA VAL A 284 -1.54 11.08 17.00
C VAL A 284 -0.72 10.06 17.77
N THR A 285 -1.26 8.85 17.85
CA THR A 285 -0.64 7.73 18.57
C THR A 285 0.00 6.70 17.63
N ASN A 286 -0.57 6.52 16.45
CA ASN A 286 -0.15 5.49 15.51
C ASN A 286 0.12 6.10 14.13
N TRP A 287 1.22 5.69 13.53
CA TRP A 287 1.53 6.07 12.17
C TRP A 287 2.16 4.91 11.41
N THR A 288 1.51 4.53 10.29
CA THR A 288 2.11 3.63 9.30
C THR A 288 2.71 4.47 8.19
N ALA A 289 4.04 4.38 8.01
CA ALA A 289 4.81 5.22 7.10
C ALA A 289 5.82 4.40 6.28
N THR A 290 6.10 4.84 5.06
CA THR A 290 7.23 4.30 4.31
C THR A 290 8.55 4.84 4.87
N PRO A 291 9.69 4.13 4.70
CA PRO A 291 11.00 4.67 5.07
C PRO A 291 11.29 6.05 4.48
N ALA A 292 10.91 6.29 3.23
CA ALA A 292 11.10 7.58 2.57
C ALA A 292 10.34 8.74 3.27
N MET A 293 9.11 8.50 3.74
CA MET A 293 8.34 9.50 4.50
C MET A 293 9.02 9.81 5.83
N LEU A 294 9.54 8.80 6.52
CA LEU A 294 10.22 8.99 7.80
C LEU A 294 11.56 9.70 7.65
N ILE A 295 12.34 9.36 6.62
CA ILE A 295 13.60 10.07 6.31
C ILE A 295 13.31 11.56 6.07
N ASP A 296 12.30 11.88 5.25
CA ASP A 296 11.92 13.27 4.97
C ASP A 296 11.38 13.98 6.23
N PHE A 297 10.57 13.28 7.06
CA PHE A 297 10.05 13.81 8.32
C PHE A 297 11.16 14.14 9.31
N LEU A 298 12.13 13.23 9.50
CA LEU A 298 13.24 13.42 10.43
C LEU A 298 14.25 14.49 9.95
N ALA A 299 14.30 14.75 8.64
CA ALA A 299 15.12 15.81 8.05
C ALA A 299 14.49 17.21 8.19
N GLN A 300 13.30 17.33 8.81
CA GLN A 300 12.64 18.61 8.97
C GLN A 300 13.37 19.49 9.98
N PRO A 301 13.69 20.75 9.64
CA PRO A 301 14.15 21.74 10.60
C PRO A 301 13.08 21.98 11.67
N GLU A 302 13.50 22.26 12.91
CA GLU A 302 12.60 22.68 13.99
C GLU A 302 11.55 21.60 14.40
N LEU A 303 11.87 20.31 14.20
CA LEU A 303 10.98 19.22 14.62
C LEU A 303 10.73 19.23 16.14
N ASP A 304 11.66 19.75 16.92
CA ASP A 304 11.60 19.95 18.36
C ASP A 304 10.54 20.97 18.83
N ARG A 305 10.00 21.79 17.91
CA ARG A 305 8.88 22.71 18.21
C ARG A 305 7.54 22.01 18.40
N TYR A 306 7.43 20.75 17.93
CA TYR A 306 6.18 19.98 17.97
C TYR A 306 6.21 18.95 19.09
N ASN A 307 5.09 18.81 19.77
CA ASN A 307 4.95 17.77 20.79
C ASN A 307 4.58 16.42 20.15
N LEU A 308 5.60 15.60 19.90
CA LEU A 308 5.46 14.30 19.30
C LEU A 308 5.34 13.15 20.31
N SER A 309 5.23 13.44 21.60
CA SER A 309 5.26 12.45 22.70
C SER A 309 4.04 11.52 22.77
N SER A 310 3.00 11.79 21.97
CA SER A 310 1.81 10.93 21.89
C SER A 310 2.05 9.66 21.07
N MET A 311 3.09 9.64 20.24
CA MET A 311 3.41 8.48 19.39
C MET A 311 3.67 7.25 20.25
N SER A 312 2.93 6.18 20.00
CA SER A 312 3.03 4.90 20.70
C SER A 312 3.31 3.72 19.76
N MET A 313 3.04 3.90 18.47
CA MET A 313 3.32 2.91 17.44
C MET A 313 3.77 3.54 16.13
N LEU A 314 4.85 3.03 15.59
CA LEU A 314 5.36 3.39 14.28
C LEU A 314 5.63 2.12 13.48
N SER A 315 4.90 1.96 12.39
CA SER A 315 5.00 0.78 11.52
C SER A 315 5.16 1.16 10.06
N GLY A 316 5.43 0.20 9.23
CA GLY A 316 5.42 0.39 7.80
C GLY A 316 6.01 -0.78 7.04
N GLY A 317 6.30 -0.55 5.78
CA GLY A 317 6.80 -1.60 4.90
C GLY A 317 6.99 -1.09 3.47
N GLY A 318 7.08 -2.04 2.55
CA GLY A 318 7.27 -1.73 1.14
C GLY A 318 8.71 -1.49 0.73
N ALA A 319 9.60 -1.20 1.67
CA ALA A 319 11.06 -1.17 1.53
C ALA A 319 11.68 -1.42 2.91
N ALA A 320 12.91 -1.93 2.95
CA ALA A 320 13.63 -2.11 4.20
C ALA A 320 13.98 -0.76 4.84
N MET A 321 13.86 -0.66 6.17
CA MET A 321 14.23 0.54 6.91
C MET A 321 15.76 0.62 7.09
N PRO A 322 16.43 1.71 6.68
CA PRO A 322 17.85 1.89 6.97
C PRO A 322 18.12 1.89 8.49
N LYS A 323 19.12 1.14 8.92
CA LYS A 323 19.46 0.98 10.34
C LYS A 323 19.65 2.31 11.07
N ALA A 324 20.36 3.27 10.45
CA ALA A 324 20.59 4.59 11.04
C ALA A 324 19.29 5.37 11.27
N VAL A 325 18.31 5.22 10.37
CA VAL A 325 16.98 5.85 10.52
C VAL A 325 16.18 5.18 11.63
N ALA A 326 16.21 3.85 11.71
CA ALA A 326 15.57 3.10 12.79
C ALA A 326 16.12 3.48 14.18
N GLU A 327 17.43 3.66 14.30
CA GLU A 327 18.08 4.11 15.54
C GLU A 327 17.70 5.56 15.89
N HIS A 328 17.58 6.45 14.90
CA HIS A 328 17.12 7.82 15.14
C HIS A 328 15.67 7.84 15.64
N ILE A 329 14.79 7.04 15.04
CA ILE A 329 13.41 6.84 15.50
C ILE A 329 13.37 6.36 16.95
N ARG A 330 14.19 5.37 17.29
CA ARG A 330 14.31 4.84 18.65
C ARG A 330 14.75 5.92 19.64
N THR A 331 15.70 6.77 19.24
CA THR A 331 16.17 7.89 20.06
C THR A 331 15.08 8.94 20.27
N LEU A 332 14.31 9.26 19.23
CA LEU A 332 13.28 10.31 19.25
C LEU A 332 12.04 9.89 20.06
N TRP A 333 11.56 8.67 19.86
CA TRP A 333 10.29 8.20 20.46
C TRP A 333 10.44 7.04 21.45
N GLY A 334 11.61 6.43 21.57
CA GLY A 334 11.77 5.19 22.35
C GLY A 334 11.11 3.98 21.72
N LEU A 335 10.64 4.08 20.46
CA LEU A 335 9.86 3.06 19.76
C LEU A 335 10.69 2.33 18.72
N PRO A 336 10.47 1.01 18.52
CA PRO A 336 10.98 0.34 17.34
C PRO A 336 10.16 0.75 16.10
N TYR A 337 10.76 0.72 14.92
CA TYR A 337 10.01 0.72 13.68
C TYR A 337 9.58 -0.72 13.36
N ILE A 338 8.27 -0.92 13.29
CA ILE A 338 7.67 -2.25 13.06
C ILE A 338 7.53 -2.48 11.56
N GLU A 339 8.47 -3.23 10.98
CA GLU A 339 8.39 -3.60 9.57
C GLU A 339 7.33 -4.68 9.35
N GLY A 340 6.59 -4.55 8.25
CA GLY A 340 5.62 -5.53 7.79
C GLY A 340 5.72 -5.77 6.28
N TYR A 341 5.23 -6.92 5.85
CA TYR A 341 5.25 -7.36 4.45
C TYR A 341 3.87 -7.81 3.99
N GLY A 342 3.53 -7.45 2.76
CA GLY A 342 2.31 -7.85 2.08
C GLY A 342 2.23 -7.28 0.68
N LEU A 343 1.26 -7.78 -0.07
CA LEU A 343 1.03 -7.47 -1.47
C LEU A 343 -0.41 -6.99 -1.70
N SER A 344 -0.70 -6.48 -2.90
CA SER A 344 -2.07 -6.20 -3.30
C SER A 344 -2.92 -7.47 -3.29
N GLU A 345 -2.32 -8.60 -3.63
CA GLU A 345 -2.91 -9.94 -3.67
C GLU A 345 -3.22 -10.51 -2.27
N THR A 346 -2.72 -9.88 -1.22
CA THR A 346 -2.96 -10.30 0.18
C THR A 346 -3.64 -9.22 1.02
N MET A 347 -4.15 -8.16 0.39
CA MET A 347 -4.76 -6.99 1.04
C MET A 347 -3.84 -6.39 2.13
N ALA A 348 -2.50 -6.34 1.90
CA ALA A 348 -1.48 -6.05 2.90
C ALA A 348 -1.63 -6.92 4.17
N PRO A 349 -1.02 -6.66 5.38
CA PRO A 349 0.19 -7.44 5.57
C PRO A 349 -0.10 -8.93 5.77
N THR A 350 0.83 -9.79 5.38
CA THR A 350 0.86 -11.22 5.70
C THR A 350 1.85 -11.53 6.81
N HIS A 351 2.90 -10.70 6.91
CA HIS A 351 3.91 -10.78 7.95
C HIS A 351 4.07 -9.43 8.62
N THR A 352 4.36 -9.44 9.91
CA THR A 352 4.72 -8.24 10.66
C THR A 352 5.67 -8.59 11.79
N ASN A 353 6.51 -7.66 12.16
CA ASN A 353 7.38 -7.82 13.33
C ASN A 353 6.56 -7.68 14.61
N PRO A 354 6.71 -8.59 15.57
CA PRO A 354 6.18 -8.39 16.92
C PRO A 354 6.87 -7.20 17.59
N ALA A 355 6.10 -6.27 18.14
CA ALA A 355 6.64 -5.04 18.73
C ALA A 355 7.64 -5.30 19.86
N GLN A 356 7.45 -6.38 20.64
CA GLN A 356 8.32 -6.75 21.75
C GLN A 356 9.66 -7.37 21.29
N HIS A 357 9.76 -7.83 20.05
CA HIS A 357 10.97 -8.47 19.50
C HIS A 357 11.11 -8.18 18.00
N ALA A 358 11.09 -6.90 17.64
CA ALA A 358 11.22 -6.49 16.25
C ALA A 358 12.68 -6.62 15.77
N LYS A 359 12.88 -7.30 14.64
CA LYS A 359 14.16 -7.38 13.93
C LYS A 359 14.19 -6.32 12.82
N ALA A 360 15.33 -5.64 12.68
CA ALA A 360 15.52 -4.66 11.62
C ALA A 360 15.70 -5.35 10.25
N GLN A 361 15.21 -4.72 9.19
CA GLN A 361 15.28 -5.20 7.81
C GLN A 361 14.66 -6.60 7.63
N CYS A 362 13.62 -6.87 8.37
CA CYS A 362 12.94 -8.15 8.46
C CYS A 362 11.46 -8.00 8.10
N LEU A 363 10.91 -8.94 7.32
CA LEU A 363 9.49 -8.97 6.97
C LEU A 363 8.60 -9.23 8.19
N GLY A 364 9.16 -9.87 9.23
CA GLY A 364 8.46 -10.31 10.43
C GLY A 364 8.09 -11.79 10.40
N ILE A 365 7.15 -12.16 11.26
CA ILE A 365 6.55 -13.50 11.32
C ILE A 365 5.18 -13.50 10.64
N PRO A 366 4.69 -14.65 10.12
CA PRO A 366 3.33 -14.76 9.60
C PRO A 366 2.29 -14.33 10.64
N MET A 367 1.28 -13.59 10.21
CA MET A 367 0.21 -13.09 11.08
C MET A 367 -0.85 -14.18 11.35
N ASN A 368 -1.90 -13.83 12.08
CA ASN A 368 -3.03 -14.70 12.41
C ASN A 368 -3.55 -15.47 11.17
N ASP A 369 -3.74 -16.78 11.34
CA ASP A 369 -4.26 -17.69 10.30
C ASP A 369 -3.45 -17.72 9.00
N THR A 370 -2.21 -17.24 9.04
CA THR A 370 -1.32 -17.19 7.87
C THR A 370 -0.25 -18.28 7.99
N THR A 371 -0.12 -19.09 6.95
CA THR A 371 0.99 -20.03 6.79
C THR A 371 1.89 -19.55 5.65
N SER A 372 3.19 -19.50 5.92
CA SER A 372 4.20 -19.15 4.89
C SER A 372 5.32 -20.18 4.92
N ILE A 373 5.79 -20.54 3.73
CA ILE A 373 6.92 -21.44 3.51
C ILE A 373 7.88 -20.81 2.50
N VAL A 374 9.12 -21.28 2.50
CA VAL A 374 10.13 -20.92 1.50
C VAL A 374 10.43 -22.17 0.67
N VAL A 375 10.26 -22.06 -0.65
CA VAL A 375 10.42 -23.19 -1.56
C VAL A 375 11.43 -22.91 -2.67
N ASP A 376 12.00 -23.95 -3.23
CA ASP A 376 12.69 -23.85 -4.52
C ASP A 376 11.70 -23.43 -5.61
N PRO A 377 11.95 -22.35 -6.38
CA PRO A 377 10.97 -21.83 -7.33
C PRO A 377 10.63 -22.77 -8.50
N GLU A 378 11.50 -23.75 -8.80
CA GLU A 378 11.37 -24.68 -9.92
C GLU A 378 10.70 -25.99 -9.50
N THR A 379 11.16 -26.56 -8.38
CA THR A 379 10.68 -27.88 -7.88
C THR A 379 9.54 -27.79 -6.89
N LEU A 380 9.32 -26.61 -6.29
CA LEU A 380 8.39 -26.34 -5.19
C LEU A 380 8.69 -27.14 -3.90
N ALA A 381 9.87 -27.75 -3.80
CA ALA A 381 10.32 -28.39 -2.56
C ALA A 381 10.58 -27.32 -1.49
N GLU A 382 10.09 -27.57 -0.27
CA GLU A 382 10.37 -26.69 0.87
C GLU A 382 11.88 -26.72 1.18
N LEU A 383 12.45 -25.53 1.39
CA LEU A 383 13.87 -25.33 1.63
C LEU A 383 14.18 -25.31 3.14
N PRO A 384 15.39 -25.77 3.53
CA PRO A 384 15.87 -25.64 4.90
C PRO A 384 15.92 -24.19 5.37
N VAL A 385 15.85 -24.00 6.70
CA VAL A 385 16.05 -22.70 7.35
C VAL A 385 17.35 -22.03 6.89
N GLY A 386 17.28 -20.75 6.54
CA GLY A 386 18.40 -19.96 6.06
C GLY A 386 18.65 -20.03 4.56
N GLU A 387 18.02 -20.97 3.83
CA GLU A 387 18.15 -21.04 2.37
C GLU A 387 17.17 -20.10 1.68
N VAL A 388 17.65 -19.44 0.61
CA VAL A 388 16.86 -18.47 -0.17
C VAL A 388 16.03 -19.17 -1.22
N GLY A 389 14.71 -18.99 -1.16
CA GLY A 389 13.75 -19.50 -2.13
C GLY A 389 12.57 -18.55 -2.30
N GLU A 390 11.53 -18.98 -3.04
CA GLU A 390 10.30 -18.21 -3.19
C GLU A 390 9.44 -18.31 -1.93
N ILE A 391 8.97 -17.17 -1.44
CA ILE A 391 8.01 -17.11 -0.32
C ILE A 391 6.63 -17.46 -0.86
N LEU A 392 6.04 -18.50 -0.34
CA LEU A 392 4.64 -18.85 -0.58
C LEU A 392 3.78 -18.48 0.63
N VAL A 393 2.56 -18.05 0.37
CA VAL A 393 1.61 -17.62 1.41
C VAL A 393 0.26 -18.30 1.25
N ASN A 394 -0.26 -18.86 2.34
CA ASN A 394 -1.65 -19.28 2.48
C ASN A 394 -2.29 -18.53 3.64
N GLY A 395 -3.55 -18.14 3.50
CA GLY A 395 -4.33 -17.50 4.57
C GLY A 395 -5.63 -16.89 4.04
N PRO A 396 -6.58 -16.55 4.93
CA PRO A 396 -7.88 -16.00 4.55
C PRO A 396 -7.81 -14.65 3.84
N GLN A 397 -6.73 -13.91 4.01
CA GLN A 397 -6.48 -12.60 3.36
C GLN A 397 -6.02 -12.72 1.92
N VAL A 398 -5.62 -13.91 1.46
CA VAL A 398 -5.21 -14.13 0.08
C VAL A 398 -6.40 -13.93 -0.85
N PHE A 399 -6.19 -13.19 -1.93
CA PHE A 399 -7.23 -12.84 -2.90
C PHE A 399 -7.82 -14.09 -3.59
N GLN A 400 -9.00 -13.93 -4.18
CA GLN A 400 -9.63 -15.02 -4.94
C GLN A 400 -8.98 -15.28 -6.32
N GLY A 401 -8.27 -14.26 -6.83
CA GLY A 401 -7.62 -14.29 -8.15
C GLY A 401 -7.70 -12.93 -8.83
N TYR A 402 -7.23 -12.86 -10.06
CA TYR A 402 -7.28 -11.66 -10.87
C TYR A 402 -8.60 -11.55 -11.63
N TRP A 403 -9.26 -10.40 -11.58
CA TRP A 403 -10.54 -10.13 -12.22
C TRP A 403 -10.47 -10.43 -13.72
N GLY A 404 -11.38 -11.30 -14.21
CA GLY A 404 -11.45 -11.67 -15.61
C GLY A 404 -10.23 -12.40 -16.21
N LYS A 405 -9.27 -12.85 -15.37
CA LYS A 405 -7.99 -13.43 -15.83
C LYS A 405 -7.73 -14.81 -15.21
N PRO A 406 -8.48 -15.85 -15.59
CA PRO A 406 -8.35 -17.18 -14.98
C PRO A 406 -6.99 -17.83 -15.21
N ALA A 407 -6.38 -17.63 -16.38
CA ALA A 407 -5.04 -18.18 -16.67
C ALA A 407 -3.96 -17.53 -15.80
N ASP A 408 -3.99 -16.20 -15.64
CA ASP A 408 -3.08 -15.50 -14.75
C ASP A 408 -3.28 -15.91 -13.28
N THR A 409 -4.54 -16.15 -12.90
CA THR A 409 -4.89 -16.64 -11.55
C THR A 409 -4.31 -18.03 -11.33
N ALA A 410 -4.51 -18.96 -12.26
CA ALA A 410 -3.97 -20.31 -12.15
C ALA A 410 -2.44 -20.33 -12.05
N ALA A 411 -1.76 -19.41 -12.75
CA ALA A 411 -0.29 -19.32 -12.76
C ALA A 411 0.34 -18.88 -11.43
N VAL A 412 -0.44 -18.28 -10.53
CA VAL A 412 0.07 -17.77 -9.24
C VAL A 412 -0.40 -18.57 -8.03
N PHE A 413 -1.11 -19.67 -8.24
CA PHE A 413 -1.46 -20.60 -7.18
C PHE A 413 -0.82 -21.96 -7.43
N VAL A 414 -0.28 -22.54 -6.36
CA VAL A 414 0.30 -23.89 -6.36
C VAL A 414 -0.20 -24.68 -5.19
N GLU A 415 -0.14 -26.00 -5.30
CA GLU A 415 -0.44 -26.90 -4.18
C GLU A 415 0.87 -27.52 -3.69
N VAL A 416 1.12 -27.41 -2.38
CA VAL A 416 2.25 -28.02 -1.69
C VAL A 416 1.69 -28.76 -0.47
N ASP A 417 1.96 -30.05 -0.36
CA ASP A 417 1.49 -30.93 0.75
C ASP A 417 -0.04 -30.84 1.01
N GLY A 418 -0.83 -30.75 -0.06
CA GLY A 418 -2.29 -30.65 0.00
C GLY A 418 -2.84 -29.30 0.43
N MET A 419 -2.00 -28.28 0.54
CA MET A 419 -2.38 -26.91 0.87
C MET A 419 -2.15 -25.99 -0.34
N ARG A 420 -3.14 -25.15 -0.64
CA ARG A 420 -3.08 -24.18 -1.75
C ARG A 420 -2.37 -22.92 -1.31
N TYR A 421 -1.25 -22.60 -1.93
CA TYR A 421 -0.46 -21.40 -1.68
C TYR A 421 -0.53 -20.40 -2.83
N PHE A 422 -0.45 -19.12 -2.48
CA PHE A 422 -0.18 -18.04 -3.42
C PHE A 422 1.34 -17.86 -3.57
N ARG A 423 1.80 -17.85 -4.82
CA ARG A 423 3.18 -17.54 -5.21
C ARG A 423 3.40 -16.04 -5.19
N THR A 424 4.18 -15.53 -4.25
CA THR A 424 4.39 -14.08 -4.12
C THR A 424 5.29 -13.51 -5.23
N GLY A 425 6.13 -14.36 -5.84
CA GLY A 425 7.20 -13.94 -6.73
C GLY A 425 8.31 -13.17 -6.00
N ASP A 426 8.28 -13.13 -4.68
CA ASP A 426 9.32 -12.57 -3.82
C ASP A 426 10.18 -13.69 -3.26
N LEU A 427 11.50 -13.48 -3.31
CA LEU A 427 12.48 -14.39 -2.76
C LEU A 427 12.88 -13.94 -1.37
N GLY A 428 13.08 -14.93 -0.51
CA GLY A 428 13.48 -14.68 0.86
C GLY A 428 13.91 -15.98 1.55
N TYR A 429 14.19 -15.85 2.81
CA TYR A 429 14.50 -16.98 3.67
C TYR A 429 13.83 -16.82 5.03
N VAL A 430 13.71 -17.92 5.77
CA VAL A 430 13.24 -17.94 7.17
C VAL A 430 14.41 -18.27 8.07
N ASP A 431 14.53 -17.61 9.22
CA ASP A 431 15.54 -17.93 10.23
C ASP A 431 15.04 -18.97 11.25
N GLU A 432 15.94 -19.40 12.15
CA GLU A 432 15.64 -20.40 13.19
C GLU A 432 14.54 -19.96 14.17
N GLU A 433 14.28 -18.65 14.28
CA GLU A 433 13.23 -18.07 15.12
C GLU A 433 11.89 -17.88 14.39
N GLY A 434 11.83 -18.22 13.09
CA GLY A 434 10.61 -18.12 12.26
C GLY A 434 10.37 -16.75 11.64
N TYR A 435 11.39 -15.88 11.62
CA TYR A 435 11.31 -14.58 10.94
C TYR A 435 11.69 -14.71 9.47
N PHE A 436 10.90 -14.08 8.63
CA PHE A 436 11.13 -14.02 7.18
C PHE A 436 11.93 -12.78 6.80
N PHE A 437 12.85 -12.96 5.88
CA PHE A 437 13.69 -11.89 5.34
C PHE A 437 13.55 -11.84 3.83
N PHE A 438 13.45 -10.63 3.29
CA PHE A 438 13.39 -10.41 1.85
C PHE A 438 14.79 -10.47 1.25
N ALA A 439 14.96 -11.22 0.17
CA ALA A 439 16.21 -11.26 -0.59
C ALA A 439 16.08 -10.45 -1.90
N ASP A 440 15.13 -10.79 -2.77
CA ASP A 440 14.87 -10.07 -4.02
C ASP A 440 13.52 -10.47 -4.62
N ARG A 441 13.22 -9.97 -5.81
CA ARG A 441 12.11 -10.42 -6.65
C ARG A 441 12.57 -11.45 -7.66
N LEU A 442 11.87 -12.57 -7.79
CA LEU A 442 12.19 -13.64 -8.74
C LEU A 442 12.41 -13.12 -10.18
N LYS A 443 11.61 -12.14 -10.59
CA LYS A 443 11.69 -11.51 -11.93
C LYS A 443 12.84 -10.51 -12.12
N ARG A 444 13.55 -10.16 -11.05
CA ARG A 444 14.74 -9.31 -11.11
C ARG A 444 16.02 -10.13 -11.20
N MET A 445 15.95 -11.44 -10.99
CA MET A 445 17.13 -12.31 -11.02
C MET A 445 17.89 -12.13 -12.36
N ILE A 446 19.18 -11.88 -12.24
CA ILE A 446 20.11 -11.79 -13.38
C ILE A 446 20.82 -13.13 -13.50
N ASN A 447 20.73 -13.75 -14.67
CA ASN A 447 21.44 -15.00 -14.94
C ASN A 447 22.79 -14.72 -15.60
N ALA A 448 23.79 -14.44 -14.77
CA ALA A 448 25.15 -14.15 -15.23
C ALA A 448 25.94 -15.45 -15.46
N SER A 449 25.94 -15.98 -16.68
CA SER A 449 26.67 -17.23 -17.04
C SER A 449 26.23 -18.45 -16.20
N GLY A 450 24.94 -18.60 -15.91
CA GLY A 450 24.40 -19.68 -15.07
C GLY A 450 24.42 -19.38 -13.56
N TYR A 451 25.08 -18.32 -13.12
CA TYR A 451 25.01 -17.86 -11.74
C TYR A 451 23.81 -16.94 -11.52
N LYS A 452 22.98 -17.26 -10.54
CA LYS A 452 21.85 -16.41 -10.13
C LYS A 452 22.38 -15.24 -9.32
N VAL A 453 22.20 -14.00 -9.82
CA VAL A 453 22.56 -12.77 -9.11
C VAL A 453 21.30 -12.04 -8.72
N TRP A 454 21.22 -11.65 -7.45
CA TRP A 454 20.09 -10.94 -6.87
C TRP A 454 20.40 -9.44 -6.84
N PRO A 455 19.72 -8.61 -7.65
CA PRO A 455 19.95 -7.17 -7.70
C PRO A 455 19.91 -6.47 -6.34
N ALA A 456 18.96 -6.82 -5.47
CA ALA A 456 18.84 -6.20 -4.15
C ALA A 456 20.06 -6.47 -3.26
N GLU A 457 20.69 -7.65 -3.34
CA GLU A 457 21.93 -7.95 -2.61
C GLU A 457 23.08 -7.04 -3.07
N VAL A 458 23.20 -6.87 -4.39
CA VAL A 458 24.23 -5.99 -4.98
C VAL A 458 23.96 -4.53 -4.62
N GLU A 459 22.70 -4.08 -4.69
CA GLU A 459 22.28 -2.73 -4.29
C GLU A 459 22.63 -2.45 -2.83
N ASN A 460 22.31 -3.37 -1.92
CA ASN A 460 22.63 -3.24 -0.49
C ASN A 460 24.13 -3.07 -0.23
N ILE A 461 24.97 -3.82 -0.94
CA ILE A 461 26.42 -3.69 -0.82
C ILE A 461 26.88 -2.34 -1.37
N LEU A 462 26.39 -1.93 -2.55
CA LEU A 462 26.75 -0.63 -3.14
C LEU A 462 26.35 0.56 -2.25
N HIS A 463 25.23 0.48 -1.53
CA HIS A 463 24.84 1.48 -0.54
C HIS A 463 25.82 1.63 0.63
N GLY A 464 26.65 0.62 0.89
CA GLY A 464 27.75 0.68 1.86
C GLY A 464 28.90 1.59 1.43
N HIS A 465 28.99 2.01 0.15
CA HIS A 465 30.02 2.93 -0.33
C HIS A 465 29.69 4.39 0.07
N PRO A 466 30.64 5.15 0.67
CA PRO A 466 30.36 6.49 1.20
C PRO A 466 29.80 7.49 0.18
N ALA A 467 30.19 7.38 -1.09
CA ALA A 467 29.77 8.29 -2.15
C ALA A 467 28.43 7.90 -2.80
N VAL A 468 27.90 6.69 -2.56
CA VAL A 468 26.64 6.23 -3.16
C VAL A 468 25.45 6.74 -2.36
N HIS A 469 24.52 7.42 -3.03
CA HIS A 469 23.24 7.85 -2.47
C HIS A 469 22.14 6.83 -2.75
N GLU A 470 21.95 6.47 -4.02
CA GLU A 470 20.99 5.46 -4.45
C GLU A 470 21.62 4.56 -5.52
N ALA A 471 21.22 3.30 -5.55
CA ALA A 471 21.61 2.35 -6.59
C ALA A 471 20.41 1.51 -7.02
N CYS A 472 20.34 1.20 -8.31
CA CYS A 472 19.42 0.23 -8.88
C CYS A 472 20.17 -0.69 -9.82
N VAL A 473 20.09 -1.99 -9.59
CA VAL A 473 20.79 -3.00 -10.38
C VAL A 473 19.82 -3.67 -11.35
N ILE A 474 20.23 -3.78 -12.60
CA ILE A 474 19.47 -4.38 -13.71
C ILE A 474 20.35 -5.32 -14.53
N ALA A 475 19.71 -6.19 -15.31
CA ALA A 475 20.41 -6.99 -16.32
C ALA A 475 20.77 -6.13 -17.53
N CYS A 476 21.97 -6.31 -18.06
CA CYS A 476 22.34 -5.83 -19.39
C CYS A 476 22.80 -7.00 -20.26
N ARG A 477 22.68 -6.84 -21.59
CA ARG A 477 23.14 -7.87 -22.55
C ARG A 477 24.66 -7.98 -22.53
N ASP A 478 25.17 -9.21 -22.56
CA ASP A 478 26.58 -9.51 -22.65
C ASP A 478 26.77 -10.61 -23.69
N ALA A 479 27.62 -10.38 -24.69
CA ALA A 479 27.82 -11.30 -25.83
C ALA A 479 28.40 -12.67 -25.41
N HIS A 480 29.10 -12.74 -24.27
CA HIS A 480 29.72 -13.99 -23.79
C HIS A 480 28.95 -14.62 -22.63
N ARG A 481 28.19 -13.85 -21.88
CA ARG A 481 27.53 -14.27 -20.62
C ARG A 481 26.02 -14.38 -20.73
N GLY A 482 25.45 -13.96 -21.88
CA GLY A 482 24.00 -13.77 -22.03
C GLY A 482 23.52 -12.53 -21.31
N GLU A 483 23.51 -12.56 -19.97
CA GLU A 483 23.24 -11.40 -19.13
C GLU A 483 24.44 -11.04 -18.25
N SER A 484 24.56 -9.77 -17.93
CA SER A 484 25.56 -9.21 -17.03
C SER A 484 24.94 -8.19 -16.07
N VAL A 485 25.62 -7.95 -14.95
CA VAL A 485 25.15 -7.07 -13.90
C VAL A 485 25.52 -5.63 -14.22
N LYS A 486 24.48 -4.75 -14.32
CA LYS A 486 24.65 -3.31 -14.50
C LYS A 486 24.04 -2.56 -13.33
N ALA A 487 24.77 -1.58 -12.77
CA ALA A 487 24.25 -0.71 -11.72
C ALA A 487 24.04 0.71 -12.23
N MET A 488 22.84 1.24 -12.02
CA MET A 488 22.47 2.64 -12.16
C MET A 488 22.69 3.31 -10.81
N VAL A 489 23.56 4.32 -10.72
CA VAL A 489 24.02 4.87 -9.44
C VAL A 489 23.79 6.38 -9.36
N VAL A 490 23.18 6.85 -8.29
CA VAL A 490 23.12 8.28 -7.91
C VAL A 490 24.17 8.54 -6.84
N LEU A 491 25.04 9.49 -7.09
CA LEU A 491 26.04 9.89 -6.10
C LEU A 491 25.47 10.88 -5.07
N ARG A 492 26.06 10.88 -3.87
CA ARG A 492 25.78 11.92 -2.89
C ARG A 492 26.25 13.27 -3.41
N LYS A 493 25.59 14.34 -2.94
CA LYS A 493 25.94 15.71 -3.31
C LYS A 493 27.43 15.97 -3.03
N ASP A 494 28.09 16.64 -3.95
CA ASP A 494 29.50 17.01 -3.87
C ASP A 494 30.51 15.82 -3.80
N GLN A 495 30.06 14.61 -4.18
CA GLN A 495 30.94 13.44 -4.32
C GLN A 495 31.26 13.18 -5.81
N ALA A 496 32.50 12.77 -6.05
CA ALA A 496 32.96 12.27 -7.36
C ALA A 496 33.50 10.84 -7.20
N LEU A 497 33.11 9.96 -8.13
CA LEU A 497 33.52 8.56 -8.10
C LEU A 497 33.55 8.04 -9.54
N GLY A 498 34.64 7.35 -9.91
CA GLY A 498 34.78 6.71 -11.22
C GLY A 498 34.06 5.35 -11.27
N ALA A 499 33.56 4.97 -12.46
CA ALA A 499 32.92 3.67 -12.65
C ALA A 499 33.88 2.52 -12.31
N GLU A 500 35.11 2.56 -12.80
CA GLU A 500 36.13 1.54 -12.52
C GLU A 500 36.46 1.43 -11.04
N GLU A 501 36.50 2.58 -10.33
CA GLU A 501 36.76 2.64 -8.90
C GLU A 501 35.63 1.95 -8.10
N LEU A 502 34.36 2.22 -8.45
CA LEU A 502 33.22 1.57 -7.81
C LEU A 502 33.15 0.09 -8.12
N ILE A 503 33.48 -0.33 -9.36
CA ILE A 503 33.57 -1.75 -9.74
C ILE A 503 34.68 -2.44 -8.92
N ALA A 504 35.85 -1.82 -8.80
CA ALA A 504 36.95 -2.37 -8.02
C ALA A 504 36.60 -2.48 -6.52
N TRP A 505 35.90 -1.49 -5.99
CA TRP A 505 35.38 -1.53 -4.64
C TRP A 505 34.34 -2.64 -4.46
N ALA A 506 33.38 -2.77 -5.38
CA ALA A 506 32.37 -3.83 -5.36
C ALA A 506 33.00 -5.23 -5.37
N ARG A 507 34.00 -5.47 -6.20
CA ARG A 507 34.74 -6.75 -6.26
C ARG A 507 35.46 -7.11 -4.97
N LYS A 508 35.79 -6.15 -4.12
CA LYS A 508 36.38 -6.41 -2.80
C LYS A 508 35.34 -6.76 -1.73
N ASN A 509 34.08 -6.34 -1.95
CA ASN A 509 33.02 -6.46 -0.96
C ASN A 509 31.97 -7.51 -1.32
N MET A 510 32.03 -8.10 -2.53
CA MET A 510 31.15 -9.18 -2.96
C MET A 510 31.85 -10.16 -3.91
N SER A 511 31.25 -11.33 -4.12
CA SER A 511 31.75 -12.33 -5.05
C SER A 511 31.85 -11.77 -6.48
N ALA A 512 32.91 -12.11 -7.22
CA ALA A 512 33.20 -11.54 -8.53
C ALA A 512 32.07 -11.68 -9.56
N TYR A 513 31.28 -12.76 -9.50
CA TYR A 513 30.13 -12.97 -10.39
C TYR A 513 28.94 -12.06 -10.07
N LYS A 514 28.82 -11.53 -8.84
CA LYS A 514 27.79 -10.60 -8.41
C LYS A 514 28.17 -9.14 -8.70
N ALA A 515 29.46 -8.83 -8.73
CA ALA A 515 29.93 -7.46 -8.89
C ALA A 515 29.48 -6.87 -10.23
N PRO A 516 28.96 -5.63 -10.27
CA PRO A 516 28.61 -4.97 -11.50
C PRO A 516 29.76 -4.93 -12.49
N HIS A 517 29.47 -5.20 -13.75
CA HIS A 517 30.42 -5.06 -14.85
C HIS A 517 30.28 -3.71 -15.54
N VAL A 518 29.11 -3.10 -15.41
CA VAL A 518 28.78 -1.78 -15.95
C VAL A 518 28.22 -0.92 -14.84
N ILE A 519 28.77 0.29 -14.67
CA ILE A 519 28.20 1.35 -13.82
C ILE A 519 27.77 2.51 -14.71
N GLU A 520 26.55 2.97 -14.54
CA GLU A 520 26.01 4.17 -15.17
C GLU A 520 25.59 5.16 -14.08
N PHE A 521 26.24 6.32 -14.02
CA PHE A 521 25.85 7.38 -13.09
C PHE A 521 24.70 8.18 -13.68
N VAL A 522 23.70 8.46 -12.82
CA VAL A 522 22.48 9.20 -13.19
C VAL A 522 22.16 10.25 -12.11
N ASP A 523 21.49 11.33 -12.50
CA ASP A 523 21.10 12.39 -11.57
C ASP A 523 19.98 11.94 -10.60
N ALA A 524 19.07 11.07 -11.07
CA ALA A 524 17.99 10.51 -10.26
C ALA A 524 17.51 9.16 -10.83
N LEU A 525 17.04 8.28 -9.96
CA LEU A 525 16.34 7.05 -10.34
C LEU A 525 14.83 7.32 -10.51
N PRO A 526 14.16 6.73 -11.53
CA PRO A 526 12.71 6.84 -11.69
C PRO A 526 12.02 6.17 -10.50
N LYS A 527 10.98 6.83 -9.97
CA LYS A 527 10.21 6.33 -8.80
C LYS A 527 8.72 6.24 -9.16
N GLY A 528 8.09 5.21 -8.65
CA GLY A 528 6.64 5.04 -8.73
C GLY A 528 5.90 5.88 -7.66
N ALA A 529 4.56 5.81 -7.67
CA ALA A 529 3.66 6.54 -6.76
C ALA A 529 3.94 6.30 -5.26
N THR A 530 4.49 5.16 -4.91
CA THR A 530 4.84 4.79 -3.54
C THR A 530 6.25 5.20 -3.14
N GLY A 531 6.98 5.94 -4.00
CA GLY A 531 8.37 6.35 -3.78
C GLY A 531 9.41 5.26 -4.04
N LYS A 532 8.99 4.06 -4.47
CA LYS A 532 9.90 2.96 -4.83
C LYS A 532 10.54 3.21 -6.20
N VAL A 533 11.81 2.81 -6.36
CA VAL A 533 12.49 2.84 -7.65
C VAL A 533 11.75 1.95 -8.67
N ASP A 534 11.45 2.53 -9.81
CA ASP A 534 10.89 1.81 -10.96
C ASP A 534 11.99 1.14 -11.77
N TRP A 535 12.50 0.04 -11.24
CA TRP A 535 13.56 -0.75 -11.87
C TRP A 535 13.15 -1.30 -13.25
N ARG A 536 11.84 -1.53 -13.48
CA ARG A 536 11.35 -2.04 -14.77
C ARG A 536 11.56 -1.05 -15.88
N ARG A 537 11.22 0.20 -15.64
CA ARG A 537 11.46 1.30 -16.58
C ARG A 537 12.94 1.41 -16.94
N LEU A 538 13.83 1.15 -15.98
CA LEU A 538 15.28 1.09 -16.23
C LEU A 538 15.65 -0.13 -17.06
N GLN A 539 15.12 -1.31 -16.71
CA GLN A 539 15.36 -2.57 -17.44
C GLN A 539 14.85 -2.51 -18.88
N GLU A 540 13.65 -2.01 -19.11
CA GLU A 540 13.05 -1.84 -20.45
C GLU A 540 13.88 -0.88 -21.32
N ARG A 541 14.33 0.24 -20.74
CA ARG A 541 15.20 1.21 -21.42
C ARG A 541 16.55 0.59 -21.79
N GLU A 542 17.10 -0.26 -20.94
CA GLU A 542 18.36 -0.96 -21.21
C GLU A 542 18.19 -1.99 -22.33
N LEU A 543 17.14 -2.79 -22.30
CA LEU A 543 16.84 -3.79 -23.33
C LEU A 543 16.54 -3.17 -24.71
N ALA A 544 16.01 -1.94 -24.74
CA ALA A 544 15.76 -1.19 -25.97
C ALA A 544 17.03 -0.54 -26.57
N ARG A 545 18.16 -0.54 -25.87
CA ARG A 545 19.44 -0.06 -26.42
C ARG A 545 19.93 -1.03 -27.52
N PRO A 546 20.41 -0.53 -28.66
CA PRO A 546 21.09 -1.39 -29.64
C PRO A 546 22.28 -2.09 -28.97
N ALA A 547 22.50 -3.36 -29.36
CA ALA A 547 23.59 -4.18 -28.85
C ALA A 547 24.94 -3.63 -29.24
#